data_842a4b6c98f16139be5b31e2d23c5780
#
_entry.id   842a4b6c98f16139be5b31e2d23c5780
#
_cell.length_a   1.000
_cell.length_b   1.000
_cell.length_c   1.000
_cell.angle_alpha   90.00
_cell.angle_beta   90.00
_cell.angle_gamma   90.00
#
_symmetry.space_group_name_H-M   'P 1'
#
loop_
_entity.id
_entity.type
_entity.pdbx_description
1 polymer ?
#
loop_
_entity_poly.entity_id
_entity_poly.type
_entity_poly.pdbx_seq_one_letter_code
_entity_poly.pdbx_strand_id
1 'polypeptide(L)' 'DNSSSGKTIDKKVYTVKRGDTLWKIAKSHGVNVSDLVKWNNITRGNRLSPGDKLKIYL' A
#
# COMPACT_ATOMS: atom_id res chain seq x y z
N ASP A 1 -11.10 -2.04 15.44
CA ASP A 1 -11.45 -2.42 15.16
C ASP A 1 -11.85 -2.98 14.61
N ASN A 2 -12.00 -3.06 14.31
CA ASN A 2 -12.50 -3.56 13.88
C ASN A 2 -12.78 -4.31 13.45
N SER A 3 -12.73 -4.62 13.31
CA SER A 3 -13.00 -5.32 12.87
C SER A 3 -13.60 -5.90 12.51
N SER A 4 -13.77 -5.86 12.58
CA SER A 4 -14.50 -6.36 12.41
C SER A 4 -15.11 -6.99 11.72
N SER A 5 -15.54 -7.06 11.49
CA SER A 5 -16.39 -7.83 10.87
C SER A 5 -15.90 -8.62 9.77
N GLY A 6 -14.83 -8.86 9.52
CA GLY A 6 -14.31 -9.77 8.59
C GLY A 6 -14.78 -9.63 7.15
N LYS A 7 -15.85 -8.99 6.92
CA LYS A 7 -16.31 -8.83 5.59
C LYS A 7 -15.80 -7.60 4.97
N THR A 8 -15.53 -6.61 5.74
CA THR A 8 -15.11 -5.33 5.25
C THR A 8 -13.60 -5.28 5.18
N ILE A 9 -13.09 -4.89 4.05
CA ILE A 9 -11.66 -4.71 3.89
C ILE A 9 -11.32 -3.30 4.31
N ASP A 10 -10.41 -3.17 5.23
CA ASP A 10 -9.97 -1.87 5.68
C ASP A 10 -9.06 -1.27 4.62
N LYS A 11 -9.39 -0.07 4.21
CA LYS A 11 -8.61 0.63 3.23
C LYS A 11 -7.83 1.74 3.91
N LYS A 12 -6.54 1.77 3.68
CA LYS A 12 -5.68 2.84 4.18
C LYS A 12 -5.04 3.54 3.02
N VAL A 13 -4.86 4.83 3.17
CA VAL A 13 -4.14 5.60 2.17
C VAL A 13 -2.84 6.04 2.81
N TYR A 14 -1.74 5.66 2.19
CA TYR A 14 -0.42 6.01 2.67
C TYR A 14 0.19 7.05 1.75
N THR A 15 0.70 8.13 2.32
CA THR A 15 1.38 9.15 1.55
C THR A 15 2.86 8.80 1.47
N VAL A 16 3.36 8.64 0.26
CA VAL A 16 4.74 8.27 0.02
C VAL A 16 5.66 9.39 0.48
N LYS A 17 6.73 9.01 1.15
CA LYS A 17 7.73 9.96 1.59
C LYS A 17 9.01 9.74 0.79
N ARG A 18 9.87 10.73 0.83
CA ARG A 18 11.14 10.63 0.16
C ARG A 18 11.91 9.41 0.64
N GLY A 19 12.42 8.64 -0.29
CA GLY A 19 13.18 7.45 0.05
C GLY A 19 12.34 6.19 0.26
N ASP A 20 11.04 6.31 0.20
CA ASP A 20 10.18 5.13 0.34
C ASP A 20 10.20 4.30 -0.92
N THR A 21 10.04 2.99 -0.74
CA THR A 21 9.95 2.07 -1.87
C THR A 21 8.75 1.17 -1.67
N LEU A 22 8.30 0.53 -2.75
CA LEU A 22 7.18 -0.38 -2.66
C LEU A 22 7.46 -1.49 -1.64
N TRP A 23 8.68 -2.00 -1.66
CA TRP A 23 9.05 -3.06 -0.74
C TRP A 23 8.96 -2.61 0.71
N LYS A 24 9.49 -1.44 1.00
CA LYS A 24 9.46 -0.91 2.36
C LYS A 24 8.04 -0.67 2.83
N ILE A 25 7.22 -0.09 1.97
CA ILE A 25 5.84 0.20 2.31
C ILE A 25 5.07 -1.10 2.54
N ALA A 26 5.25 -2.06 1.66
CA ALA A 26 4.57 -3.34 1.78
C ALA A 26 4.95 -4.02 3.09
N LYS A 27 6.23 -4.03 3.38
CA LYS A 27 6.71 -4.68 4.59
C LYS A 27 6.21 -3.98 5.84
N SER A 28 6.20 -2.67 5.80
CA SER A 28 5.75 -1.87 6.93
C SER A 28 4.27 -2.10 7.25
N HIS A 29 3.49 -2.42 6.23
CA HIS A 29 2.06 -2.64 6.41
C HIS A 29 1.67 -4.12 6.41
N GLY A 30 2.66 -4.99 6.30
CA GLY A 30 2.38 -6.42 6.36
C GLY A 30 1.69 -6.98 5.14
N VAL A 31 1.89 -6.37 3.99
CA VAL A 31 1.31 -6.83 2.74
C VAL A 31 2.42 -7.11 1.74
N ASN A 32 2.08 -7.70 0.62
CA ASN A 32 3.05 -8.01 -0.42
C ASN A 32 3.15 -6.88 -1.42
N VAL A 33 4.33 -6.76 -2.02
CA VAL A 33 4.53 -5.77 -3.08
C VAL A 33 3.56 -6.04 -4.22
N SER A 34 3.33 -7.31 -4.54
CA SER A 34 2.38 -7.67 -5.60
C SER A 34 1.00 -7.12 -5.32
N ASP A 35 0.59 -7.15 -4.06
CA ASP A 35 -0.70 -6.63 -3.69
C ASP A 35 -0.77 -5.12 -3.86
N LEU A 36 0.28 -4.43 -3.47
CA LEU A 36 0.34 -2.99 -3.64
C LEU A 36 0.25 -2.61 -5.11
N VAL A 37 0.97 -3.33 -5.94
CA VAL A 37 0.97 -3.09 -7.37
C VAL A 37 -0.44 -3.27 -7.93
N LYS A 38 -1.08 -4.33 -7.51
CA LYS A 38 -2.41 -4.65 -8.01
C LYS A 38 -3.44 -3.62 -7.55
N TRP A 39 -3.39 -3.26 -6.30
CA TRP A 39 -4.37 -2.32 -5.75
C TRP A 39 -4.26 -0.93 -6.35
N ASN A 40 -3.08 -0.54 -6.73
CA ASN A 40 -2.83 0.80 -7.22
C ASN A 40 -2.62 0.88 -8.73
N ASN A 41 -2.74 -0.25 -9.40
CA ASN A 41 -2.61 -0.31 -10.85
C ASN A 41 -1.28 0.30 -11.32
N ILE A 42 -0.21 -0.08 -10.66
CA ILE A 42 1.13 0.37 -11.00
C ILE A 42 1.99 -0.85 -11.32
N THR A 43 3.19 -0.63 -11.81
CA THR A 43 4.08 -1.73 -12.10
C THR A 43 5.09 -1.88 -10.98
N ARG A 44 5.68 -3.06 -10.88
CA ARG A 44 6.67 -3.32 -9.86
C ARG A 44 7.86 -2.40 -9.95
N GLY A 45 8.24 -2.06 -11.14
CA GLY A 45 9.36 -1.18 -11.34
C GLY A 45 9.02 0.29 -11.24
N ASN A 46 7.79 0.59 -10.90
CA ASN A 46 7.36 1.96 -10.86
C ASN A 46 8.07 2.72 -9.73
N ARG A 47 8.50 3.92 -10.04
CA ARG A 47 9.12 4.74 -9.04
C ARG A 47 8.08 5.56 -8.33
N LEU A 48 8.16 5.56 -7.01
CA LEU A 48 7.25 6.35 -6.21
C LEU A 48 7.82 7.74 -6.03
N SER A 49 6.93 8.71 -6.04
CA SER A 49 7.32 10.09 -5.80
C SER A 49 6.80 10.54 -4.45
N PRO A 50 7.54 11.37 -3.73
CA PRO A 50 7.03 11.91 -2.47
C PRO A 50 5.71 12.63 -2.71
N GLY A 51 4.74 12.35 -1.87
CA GLY A 51 3.43 12.92 -2.02
C GLY A 51 2.43 12.03 -2.73
N ASP A 52 2.90 10.96 -3.35
CA ASP A 52 2.00 10.01 -3.99
C ASP A 52 1.18 9.31 -2.93
N LYS A 53 -0.03 8.94 -3.27
CA LYS A 53 -0.89 8.23 -2.35
C LYS A 53 -1.07 6.80 -2.80
N LEU A 54 -0.87 5.87 -1.88
CA LEU A 54 -1.02 4.45 -2.16
C LEU A 54 -2.19 3.90 -1.37
N LYS A 55 -2.97 3.08 -2.02
CA LYS A 55 -4.09 2.41 -1.37
C LYS A 55 -3.60 1.08 -0.83
N ILE A 56 -3.94 0.81 0.41
CA ILE A 56 -3.55 -0.43 1.06
C ILE A 56 -4.80 -1.05 1.66
N TYR A 57 -5.09 -2.27 1.26
CA TYR A 57 -6.25 -2.99 1.78
C TYR A 57 -5.78 -4.06 2.74
N LEU A 58 -6.28 -4.03 3.94
CA LEU A 58 -5.84 -4.96 4.99
C LEU A 58 -6.89 -6.00 5.32
#